data_7d05e7f92e21d8017c87c92a3f64b7ac
#
_entry.id   7d05e7f92e21d8017c87c92a3f64b7ac
#
_cell.length_a   1.000
_cell.length_b   1.000
_cell.length_c   1.000
_cell.angle_alpha   90.00
_cell.angle_beta   90.00
_cell.angle_gamma   90.00
#
_symmetry.space_group_name_H-M   'P 1'
#
loop_
_entity.id
_entity.type
_entity.pdbx_description
1 polymer ?
#
loop_
_entity_poly.entity_id
_entity_poly.type
_entity_poly.pdbx_seq_one_letter_code
_entity_poly.pdbx_strand_id
1 'polypeptide(L)'
;MSGHSKWATTKHRKGAQDAKRSALFSKLSRNITVAAKLGGDPLPENNASLAAAVAKARMSSMPKDRIKAAIDKAFGAGADAAVYSEVTYEGYGPAGVAVYVDCLTDNKNRTAADVRSAFTHSGGSLGTTGSVAFQFERKGSIAVDKVIKSDDKKVADKENAVDEDEFMMAVAEAGGDDYEDAGEEWVVWTAYDKMQEVQKGLEAQGIEVKGSEPTMVPTTPTQVSAADAKKVQRLVDRLEELEDVQNVYHTMEMTDEVVAALEEDE
;
A
#
# COMPACT_ATOMS: atom_id res chain seq x y z
N MET A 1 4.86 -19.66 11.70
CA MET A 1 5.27 -18.67 10.69
C MET A 1 4.02 -18.02 10.14
N SER A 2 3.92 -16.72 10.25
CA SER A 2 2.68 -15.97 10.14
C SER A 2 2.26 -15.79 8.68
N GLY A 3 0.95 -15.85 8.44
CA GLY A 3 0.34 -15.56 7.12
C GLY A 3 0.51 -14.10 6.63
N HIS A 4 1.29 -13.29 7.35
CA HIS A 4 1.63 -11.92 6.96
C HIS A 4 2.60 -11.89 5.77
N SER A 5 3.53 -12.88 5.71
CA SER A 5 4.61 -12.97 4.76
C SER A 5 4.14 -13.00 3.31
N LYS A 6 3.08 -13.72 3.01
CA LYS A 6 2.59 -13.88 1.64
C LYS A 6 1.69 -12.76 1.15
N TRP A 7 1.08 -12.00 2.07
CA TRP A 7 0.23 -10.86 1.69
C TRP A 7 1.04 -9.72 1.08
N ALA A 8 2.16 -9.35 1.69
CA ALA A 8 3.05 -8.32 1.16
C ALA A 8 3.61 -8.75 -0.21
N THR A 9 4.06 -10.00 -0.34
CA THR A 9 4.56 -10.56 -1.60
C THR A 9 3.53 -10.48 -2.72
N THR A 10 2.26 -10.77 -2.45
CA THR A 10 1.19 -10.71 -3.46
C THR A 10 0.85 -9.27 -3.83
N LYS A 11 0.84 -8.34 -2.87
CA LYS A 11 0.61 -6.91 -3.13
C LYS A 11 1.70 -6.31 -4.03
N HIS A 12 2.96 -6.72 -3.85
CA HIS A 12 4.10 -6.19 -4.61
C HIS A 12 4.39 -6.94 -5.91
N ARG A 13 4.00 -8.21 -6.04
CA ARG A 13 4.23 -9.05 -7.24
C ARG A 13 3.39 -8.70 -8.46
N LYS A 14 2.31 -7.94 -8.33
CA LYS A 14 1.52 -7.51 -9.49
C LYS A 14 2.34 -6.57 -10.38
N GLY A 15 3.17 -7.14 -11.23
CA GLY A 15 3.76 -6.49 -12.40
C GLY A 15 2.63 -5.98 -13.28
N ALA A 16 2.25 -4.76 -13.08
CA ALA A 16 1.07 -4.17 -13.65
C ALA A 16 1.20 -4.04 -15.16
N GLN A 17 0.21 -4.50 -15.87
CA GLN A 17 -0.11 -4.02 -17.21
C GLN A 17 -0.15 -2.49 -17.19
N ASP A 18 0.32 -1.84 -18.25
CA ASP A 18 0.48 -0.38 -18.33
C ASP A 18 -0.78 0.42 -17.93
N ALA A 19 -1.97 -0.13 -18.15
CA ALA A 19 -3.23 0.51 -17.76
C ALA A 19 -3.42 0.54 -16.22
N LYS A 20 -3.14 -0.55 -15.52
CA LYS A 20 -3.20 -0.62 -14.04
C LYS A 20 -2.15 0.32 -13.43
N ARG A 21 -0.95 0.38 -14.01
CA ARG A 21 0.11 1.29 -13.60
C ARG A 21 -0.27 2.76 -13.80
N SER A 22 -0.93 3.08 -14.92
CA SER A 22 -1.42 4.44 -15.17
C SER A 22 -2.50 4.87 -14.19
N ALA A 23 -3.45 3.98 -13.86
CA ALA A 23 -4.48 4.22 -12.85
C ALA A 23 -3.87 4.45 -11.47
N LEU A 24 -2.91 3.60 -11.06
CA LEU A 24 -2.17 3.76 -9.80
C LEU A 24 -1.46 5.12 -9.74
N PHE A 25 -0.74 5.52 -10.80
CA PHE A 25 -0.07 6.80 -10.82
C PHE A 25 -1.03 8.00 -10.78
N SER A 26 -2.25 7.86 -11.31
CA SER A 26 -3.28 8.88 -11.20
C SER A 26 -3.77 9.05 -9.77
N LYS A 27 -3.97 7.94 -9.03
CA LYS A 27 -4.30 7.95 -7.60
C LYS A 27 -3.18 8.59 -6.76
N LEU A 28 -1.95 8.16 -6.97
CA LEU A 28 -0.78 8.70 -6.27
C LEU A 28 -0.59 10.20 -6.55
N SER A 29 -0.78 10.65 -7.79
CA SER A 29 -0.75 12.08 -8.14
C SER A 29 -1.82 12.87 -7.39
N ARG A 30 -3.03 12.33 -7.26
CA ARG A 30 -4.12 12.95 -6.49
C ARG A 30 -3.73 13.08 -5.02
N ASN A 31 -3.21 12.01 -4.41
CA ASN A 31 -2.77 12.01 -3.01
C ASN A 31 -1.70 13.07 -2.75
N ILE A 32 -0.69 13.15 -3.61
CA ILE A 32 0.35 14.17 -3.53
C ILE A 32 -0.25 15.57 -3.62
N THR A 33 -1.13 15.81 -4.60
CA THR A 33 -1.77 17.13 -4.81
C THR A 33 -2.61 17.53 -3.59
N VAL A 34 -3.39 16.60 -3.03
CA VAL A 34 -4.22 16.85 -1.84
C VAL A 34 -3.36 17.11 -0.63
N ALA A 35 -2.34 16.29 -0.37
CA ALA A 35 -1.42 16.44 0.76
C ALA A 35 -0.64 17.76 0.70
N ALA A 36 -0.16 18.16 -0.50
CA ALA A 36 0.53 19.42 -0.70
C ALA A 36 -0.40 20.62 -0.42
N LYS A 37 -1.64 20.55 -0.91
CA LYS A 37 -2.65 21.60 -0.73
C LYS A 37 -3.06 21.76 0.74
N LEU A 38 -3.35 20.65 1.43
CA LEU A 38 -3.78 20.68 2.84
C LEU A 38 -2.67 21.16 3.78
N GLY A 39 -1.42 20.77 3.52
CA GLY A 39 -0.27 21.22 4.31
C GLY A 39 0.21 22.62 3.95
N GLY A 40 -0.21 23.17 2.81
CA GLY A 40 0.10 24.55 2.39
C GLY A 40 1.56 24.81 2.03
N ASP A 41 2.41 23.79 2.00
CA ASP A 41 3.85 23.88 1.70
C ASP A 41 4.23 22.85 0.61
N PRO A 42 4.91 23.27 -0.47
CA PRO A 42 5.34 22.39 -1.56
C PRO A 42 6.55 21.51 -1.21
N LEU A 43 7.20 21.75 -0.09
CA LEU A 43 8.39 21.01 0.32
C LEU A 43 8.01 19.88 1.29
N PRO A 44 8.35 18.63 0.96
CA PRO A 44 8.07 17.49 1.84
C PRO A 44 8.68 17.63 3.25
N GLU A 45 9.81 18.33 3.38
CA GLU A 45 10.48 18.58 4.66
C GLU A 45 9.62 19.38 5.64
N ASN A 46 8.72 20.21 5.10
CA ASN A 46 7.84 21.09 5.89
C ASN A 46 6.41 20.54 6.00
N ASN A 47 6.10 19.46 5.30
CA ASN A 47 4.75 18.92 5.19
C ASN A 47 4.78 17.39 5.32
N ALA A 48 4.52 16.88 6.53
CA ALA A 48 4.60 15.45 6.84
C ALA A 48 3.64 14.60 5.98
N SER A 49 2.44 15.09 5.67
CA SER A 49 1.48 14.39 4.80
C SER A 49 1.99 14.31 3.38
N LEU A 50 2.62 15.38 2.88
CA LEU A 50 3.24 15.38 1.55
C LEU A 50 4.45 14.45 1.52
N ALA A 51 5.29 14.44 2.57
CA ALA A 51 6.41 13.52 2.67
C ALA A 51 5.96 12.06 2.57
N ALA A 52 4.91 11.68 3.31
CA ALA A 52 4.33 10.34 3.26
C ALA A 52 3.77 9.99 1.86
N ALA A 53 3.03 10.92 1.23
CA ALA A 53 2.48 10.70 -0.11
C ALA A 53 3.59 10.55 -1.18
N VAL A 54 4.66 11.33 -1.07
CA VAL A 54 5.83 11.23 -1.97
C VAL A 54 6.60 9.93 -1.73
N ALA A 55 6.77 9.50 -0.46
CA ALA A 55 7.39 8.21 -0.14
C ALA A 55 6.62 7.05 -0.78
N LYS A 56 5.30 7.02 -0.61
CA LYS A 56 4.42 6.00 -1.23
C LYS A 56 4.53 5.99 -2.76
N ALA A 57 4.59 7.17 -3.40
CA ALA A 57 4.76 7.28 -4.84
C ALA A 57 6.12 6.73 -5.31
N ARG A 58 7.18 6.96 -4.53
CA ARG A 58 8.53 6.40 -4.80
C ARG A 58 8.54 4.88 -4.64
N MET A 59 7.91 4.33 -3.60
CA MET A 59 7.75 2.88 -3.42
C MET A 59 7.08 2.23 -4.63
N SER A 60 6.12 2.92 -5.24
CA SER A 60 5.42 2.47 -6.46
C SER A 60 6.22 2.78 -7.75
N SER A 61 7.48 3.18 -7.66
CA SER A 61 8.33 3.53 -8.81
C SER A 61 7.75 4.62 -9.71
N MET A 62 7.07 5.60 -9.11
CA MET A 62 6.53 6.75 -9.86
C MET A 62 7.66 7.70 -10.26
N PRO A 63 7.75 8.12 -11.55
CA PRO A 63 8.80 9.01 -12.02
C PRO A 63 8.84 10.33 -11.26
N LYS A 64 10.04 10.82 -10.96
CA LYS A 64 10.27 12.09 -10.22
C LYS A 64 9.56 13.28 -10.86
N ASP A 65 9.53 13.36 -12.19
CA ASP A 65 8.85 14.44 -12.91
C ASP A 65 7.33 14.42 -12.69
N ARG A 66 6.71 13.22 -12.58
CA ARG A 66 5.28 13.09 -12.26
C ARG A 66 4.99 13.50 -10.82
N ILE A 67 5.87 13.14 -9.87
CA ILE A 67 5.76 13.58 -8.47
C ILE A 67 5.81 15.10 -8.40
N LYS A 68 6.80 15.72 -9.05
CA LYS A 68 6.94 17.17 -9.10
C LYS A 68 5.71 17.84 -9.71
N ALA A 69 5.24 17.34 -10.86
CA ALA A 69 4.04 17.88 -11.52
C ALA A 69 2.80 17.80 -10.63
N ALA A 70 2.66 16.73 -9.81
CA ALA A 70 1.56 16.61 -8.87
C ALA A 70 1.63 17.62 -7.72
N ILE A 71 2.83 17.93 -7.22
CA ILE A 71 3.04 19.01 -6.22
C ILE A 71 2.73 20.37 -6.85
N ASP A 72 3.29 20.66 -8.02
CA ASP A 72 3.09 21.95 -8.71
C ASP A 72 1.60 22.21 -9.01
N LYS A 73 0.83 21.16 -9.31
CA LYS A 73 -0.63 21.24 -9.53
C LYS A 73 -1.40 21.71 -8.30
N ALA A 74 -0.93 21.43 -7.10
CA ALA A 74 -1.58 21.86 -5.86
C ALA A 74 -1.60 23.39 -5.67
N PHE A 75 -0.63 24.09 -6.25
CA PHE A 75 -0.42 25.54 -6.11
C PHE A 75 -0.68 26.30 -7.43
N GLY A 76 -1.06 25.59 -8.50
CA GLY A 76 -1.32 26.17 -9.81
C GLY A 76 -2.69 26.86 -9.93
N ALA A 77 -2.89 27.60 -11.01
CA ALA A 77 -4.18 28.21 -11.33
C ALA A 77 -5.25 27.12 -11.54
N GLY A 78 -6.36 27.18 -10.81
CA GLY A 78 -7.44 26.19 -10.84
C GLY A 78 -7.37 25.14 -9.74
N ALA A 79 -6.45 25.26 -8.78
CA ALA A 79 -6.31 24.34 -7.64
C ALA A 79 -7.52 24.31 -6.67
N ASP A 80 -8.52 25.17 -6.85
CA ASP A 80 -9.53 25.47 -5.83
C ASP A 80 -10.84 24.66 -5.90
N ALA A 81 -11.04 23.85 -6.92
CA ALA A 81 -12.39 23.36 -7.21
C ALA A 81 -12.85 22.16 -6.36
N ALA A 82 -11.99 21.25 -5.92
CA ALA A 82 -12.42 20.03 -5.22
C ALA A 82 -11.89 19.97 -3.78
N VAL A 83 -12.80 19.77 -2.83
CA VAL A 83 -12.47 19.47 -1.43
C VAL A 83 -12.52 17.97 -1.25
N TYR A 84 -11.37 17.36 -1.08
CA TYR A 84 -11.27 15.91 -0.84
C TYR A 84 -11.42 15.58 0.65
N SER A 85 -12.03 14.44 0.92
CA SER A 85 -12.19 13.87 2.27
C SER A 85 -11.72 12.42 2.27
N GLU A 86 -11.02 12.03 3.31
CA GLU A 86 -10.76 10.62 3.61
C GLU A 86 -12.03 9.98 4.16
N VAL A 87 -12.37 8.81 3.65
CA VAL A 87 -13.52 8.01 4.09
C VAL A 87 -13.13 6.55 4.05
N THR A 88 -13.53 5.82 5.10
CA THR A 88 -13.32 4.38 5.18
C THR A 88 -14.63 3.65 4.99
N TYR A 89 -14.59 2.56 4.23
CA TYR A 89 -15.69 1.62 4.08
C TYR A 89 -15.29 0.25 4.60
N GLU A 90 -16.23 -0.43 5.23
CA GLU A 90 -16.01 -1.71 5.88
C GLU A 90 -17.08 -2.71 5.43
N GLY A 91 -16.70 -3.96 5.21
CA GLY A 91 -17.64 -4.98 4.78
C GLY A 91 -17.07 -6.38 4.81
N TYR A 92 -17.90 -7.32 4.43
CA TYR A 92 -17.52 -8.72 4.30
C TYR A 92 -17.62 -9.15 2.84
N GLY A 93 -16.55 -9.73 2.34
CA GLY A 93 -16.49 -10.39 1.04
C GLY A 93 -16.97 -11.85 1.10
N PRO A 94 -16.80 -12.58 0.01
CA PRO A 94 -17.07 -14.02 -0.03
C PRO A 94 -16.38 -14.77 1.10
N ALA A 95 -16.97 -15.87 1.55
CA ALA A 95 -16.47 -16.73 2.63
C ALA A 95 -16.26 -16.01 3.99
N GLY A 96 -16.87 -14.83 4.18
CA GLY A 96 -16.77 -14.07 5.42
C GLY A 96 -15.45 -13.33 5.61
N VAL A 97 -14.65 -13.16 4.56
CA VAL A 97 -13.43 -12.37 4.59
C VAL A 97 -13.78 -10.92 4.89
N ALA A 98 -13.20 -10.37 5.96
CA ALA A 98 -13.35 -8.95 6.26
C ALA A 98 -12.54 -8.12 5.26
N VAL A 99 -13.14 -7.02 4.80
CA VAL A 99 -12.53 -6.10 3.84
C VAL A 99 -12.65 -4.67 4.34
N TYR A 100 -11.52 -3.99 4.44
CA TYR A 100 -11.38 -2.61 4.88
C TYR A 100 -10.86 -1.77 3.73
N VAL A 101 -11.55 -0.69 3.39
CA VAL A 101 -11.31 0.10 2.18
C VAL A 101 -11.09 1.56 2.53
N ASP A 102 -9.88 2.07 2.29
CA ASP A 102 -9.57 3.50 2.41
C ASP A 102 -9.85 4.22 1.09
N CYS A 103 -10.56 5.32 1.18
CA CYS A 103 -10.92 6.16 0.04
C CYS A 103 -10.53 7.61 0.26
N LEU A 104 -10.15 8.28 -0.82
CA LEU A 104 -9.99 9.73 -0.90
C LEU A 104 -10.93 10.26 -1.98
N THR A 105 -11.95 11.01 -1.57
CA THR A 105 -13.05 11.40 -2.47
C THR A 105 -13.49 12.84 -2.29
N ASP A 106 -13.92 13.43 -3.38
CA ASP A 106 -14.65 14.71 -3.42
C ASP A 106 -16.18 14.53 -3.38
N ASN A 107 -16.67 13.26 -3.46
CA ASN A 107 -18.10 12.94 -3.45
C ASN A 107 -18.39 11.62 -2.72
N LYS A 108 -18.63 11.70 -1.41
CA LYS A 108 -18.90 10.54 -0.54
C LYS A 108 -20.09 9.69 -0.99
N ASN A 109 -21.13 10.29 -1.60
CA ASN A 109 -22.31 9.57 -2.05
C ASN A 109 -22.01 8.70 -3.27
N ARG A 110 -21.25 9.23 -4.24
CA ARG A 110 -20.77 8.48 -5.40
C ARG A 110 -19.91 7.30 -4.92
N THR A 111 -18.90 7.56 -4.12
CA THR A 111 -17.96 6.54 -3.63
C THR A 111 -18.68 5.44 -2.83
N ALA A 112 -19.64 5.81 -1.97
CA ALA A 112 -20.45 4.84 -1.21
C ALA A 112 -21.28 3.93 -2.14
N ALA A 113 -21.83 4.48 -3.23
CA ALA A 113 -22.59 3.70 -4.20
C ALA A 113 -21.69 2.75 -4.99
N ASP A 114 -20.52 3.22 -5.43
CA ASP A 114 -19.56 2.44 -6.19
C ASP A 114 -18.97 1.30 -5.35
N VAL A 115 -18.52 1.58 -4.12
CA VAL A 115 -18.03 0.57 -3.18
C VAL A 115 -19.10 -0.47 -2.86
N ARG A 116 -20.36 -0.04 -2.56
CA ARG A 116 -21.47 -0.97 -2.30
C ARG A 116 -21.73 -1.86 -3.52
N SER A 117 -21.68 -1.28 -4.71
CA SER A 117 -21.85 -2.03 -5.97
C SER A 117 -20.77 -3.09 -6.13
N ALA A 118 -19.50 -2.76 -5.87
CA ALA A 118 -18.37 -3.69 -5.93
C ALA A 118 -18.57 -4.89 -4.99
N PHE A 119 -18.94 -4.64 -3.72
CA PHE A 119 -19.25 -5.69 -2.75
C PHE A 119 -20.40 -6.59 -3.23
N THR A 120 -21.54 -5.99 -3.61
CA THR A 120 -22.72 -6.74 -4.01
C THR A 120 -22.50 -7.62 -5.23
N HIS A 121 -21.83 -7.09 -6.27
CA HIS A 121 -21.54 -7.85 -7.49
C HIS A 121 -20.52 -8.98 -7.28
N SER A 122 -19.75 -8.91 -6.22
CA SER A 122 -18.76 -9.95 -5.89
C SER A 122 -19.26 -10.95 -4.83
N GLY A 123 -20.54 -10.88 -4.45
CA GLY A 123 -21.14 -11.78 -3.47
C GLY A 123 -20.82 -11.44 -2.02
N GLY A 124 -20.40 -10.20 -1.76
CA GLY A 124 -20.17 -9.64 -0.44
C GLY A 124 -21.25 -8.65 -0.02
N SER A 125 -21.04 -8.00 1.12
CA SER A 125 -21.93 -6.99 1.67
C SER A 125 -21.17 -5.87 2.36
N LEU A 126 -21.53 -4.62 2.06
CA LEU A 126 -21.03 -3.47 2.78
C LEU A 126 -21.65 -3.42 4.17
N GLY A 127 -20.83 -3.31 5.19
CA GLY A 127 -21.22 -3.17 6.59
C GLY A 127 -21.35 -1.72 7.04
N THR A 128 -21.46 -1.53 8.33
CA THR A 128 -21.39 -0.23 9.00
C THR A 128 -19.97 0.05 9.48
N THR A 129 -19.64 1.31 9.74
CA THR A 129 -18.37 1.70 10.34
C THR A 129 -18.13 0.95 11.65
N GLY A 130 -16.92 0.37 11.82
CA GLY A 130 -16.54 -0.45 12.97
C GLY A 130 -16.92 -1.94 12.83
N SER A 131 -17.51 -2.37 11.70
CA SER A 131 -17.92 -3.77 11.52
C SER A 131 -16.76 -4.73 11.32
N VAL A 132 -15.62 -4.25 10.79
CA VAL A 132 -14.44 -5.08 10.56
C VAL A 132 -13.12 -4.46 11.05
N ALA A 133 -13.07 -3.16 11.34
CA ALA A 133 -11.85 -2.46 11.74
C ALA A 133 -11.11 -3.13 12.92
N PHE A 134 -11.84 -3.74 13.87
CA PHE A 134 -11.28 -4.46 15.01
C PHE A 134 -10.49 -5.72 14.64
N GLN A 135 -10.64 -6.22 13.41
CA GLN A 135 -9.90 -7.37 12.89
C GLN A 135 -8.55 -6.99 12.28
N PHE A 136 -8.21 -5.71 12.31
CA PHE A 136 -6.96 -5.20 11.77
C PHE A 136 -6.19 -4.42 12.83
N GLU A 137 -4.87 -4.50 12.75
CA GLU A 137 -3.93 -3.69 13.51
C GLU A 137 -3.23 -2.73 12.56
N ARG A 138 -3.10 -1.46 12.98
CA ARG A 138 -2.34 -0.47 12.23
C ARG A 138 -0.86 -0.62 12.50
N LYS A 139 -0.06 -0.94 11.47
CA LYS A 139 1.39 -1.08 11.54
C LYS A 139 2.10 -0.14 10.58
N GLY A 140 3.41 -0.01 10.76
CA GLY A 140 4.32 0.56 9.78
C GLY A 140 4.89 -0.54 8.90
N SER A 141 4.96 -0.29 7.60
CA SER A 141 5.64 -1.12 6.61
C SER A 141 6.77 -0.32 6.00
N ILE A 142 8.00 -0.87 5.99
CA ILE A 142 9.19 -0.24 5.41
C ILE A 142 9.74 -1.18 4.34
N ALA A 143 9.79 -0.70 3.10
CA ALA A 143 10.32 -1.46 1.97
C ALA A 143 11.82 -1.14 1.76
N VAL A 144 12.61 -2.18 1.55
CA VAL A 144 14.06 -2.11 1.32
C VAL A 144 14.41 -2.98 0.11
N ASP A 145 14.82 -2.38 -0.99
CA ASP A 145 15.32 -3.14 -2.14
C ASP A 145 16.63 -3.85 -1.76
N LYS A 146 16.75 -5.14 -2.08
CA LYS A 146 17.99 -5.91 -1.85
C LYS A 146 19.13 -5.37 -2.71
N VAL A 147 18.80 -4.93 -3.92
CA VAL A 147 19.73 -4.35 -4.89
C VAL A 147 19.11 -3.08 -5.46
N ILE A 148 19.84 -1.97 -5.36
CA ILE A 148 19.43 -0.69 -5.93
C ILE A 148 19.88 -0.67 -7.39
N LYS A 149 18.90 -0.68 -8.30
CA LYS A 149 19.16 -0.65 -9.76
C LYS A 149 19.59 0.76 -10.19
N SER A 150 20.68 0.83 -10.96
CA SER A 150 21.16 2.09 -11.52
C SER A 150 20.35 2.51 -12.75
N ASP A 151 19.92 3.77 -12.81
CA ASP A 151 19.30 4.36 -14.01
C ASP A 151 20.28 4.49 -15.18
N ASP A 152 21.59 4.56 -14.91
CA ASP A 152 22.64 4.59 -15.94
C ASP A 152 23.18 3.19 -16.20
N LYS A 153 22.93 2.68 -17.41
CA LYS A 153 23.41 1.35 -17.88
C LYS A 153 24.93 1.15 -17.80
N LYS A 154 25.69 2.20 -17.58
CA LYS A 154 27.17 2.15 -17.42
C LYS A 154 27.60 2.02 -15.96
N VAL A 155 26.69 2.19 -15.02
CA VAL A 155 26.95 2.08 -13.58
C VAL A 155 26.38 0.76 -13.11
N ALA A 156 27.17 -0.03 -12.39
CA ALA A 156 26.71 -1.29 -11.81
C ALA A 156 25.62 -1.03 -10.74
N ASP A 157 24.69 -1.96 -10.62
CA ASP A 157 23.73 -1.97 -9.54
C ASP A 157 24.46 -2.04 -8.19
N LYS A 158 23.89 -1.40 -7.16
CA LYS A 158 24.46 -1.35 -5.82
C LYS A 158 23.79 -2.39 -4.93
N GLU A 159 24.59 -3.30 -4.36
CA GLU A 159 24.10 -4.14 -3.26
C GLU A 159 23.71 -3.26 -2.07
N ASN A 160 22.56 -3.55 -1.46
CA ASN A 160 22.02 -2.78 -0.37
C ASN A 160 21.76 -3.67 0.87
N ALA A 161 20.93 -4.70 0.75
CA ALA A 161 20.58 -5.60 1.83
C ALA A 161 20.45 -7.04 1.28
N VAL A 162 21.54 -7.59 0.77
CA VAL A 162 21.55 -8.91 0.10
C VAL A 162 21.65 -10.04 1.09
N ASP A 163 22.44 -9.89 2.14
CA ASP A 163 22.63 -10.89 3.18
C ASP A 163 21.49 -10.84 4.20
N GLU A 164 20.78 -11.97 4.36
CA GLU A 164 19.62 -12.05 5.23
C GLU A 164 19.98 -11.97 6.71
N ASP A 165 21.10 -12.59 7.13
CA ASP A 165 21.51 -12.60 8.53
C ASP A 165 21.94 -11.20 8.99
N GLU A 166 22.68 -10.48 8.14
CA GLU A 166 23.05 -9.08 8.39
C GLU A 166 21.81 -8.17 8.42
N PHE A 167 20.88 -8.38 7.49
CA PHE A 167 19.64 -7.61 7.45
C PHE A 167 18.76 -7.86 8.69
N MET A 168 18.63 -9.11 9.12
CA MET A 168 17.91 -9.48 10.35
C MET A 168 18.47 -8.75 11.57
N MET A 169 19.79 -8.72 11.72
CA MET A 169 20.44 -7.99 12.83
C MET A 169 20.17 -6.49 12.74
N ALA A 170 20.25 -5.91 11.53
CA ALA A 170 20.00 -4.50 11.32
C ALA A 170 18.55 -4.11 11.66
N VAL A 171 17.57 -4.93 11.31
CA VAL A 171 16.16 -4.73 11.66
C VAL A 171 15.96 -4.76 13.17
N ALA A 172 16.56 -5.75 13.86
CA ALA A 172 16.47 -5.86 15.32
C ALA A 172 17.11 -4.66 16.04
N GLU A 173 18.27 -4.21 15.59
CA GLU A 173 18.95 -3.02 16.15
C GLU A 173 18.17 -1.72 15.88
N ALA A 174 17.52 -1.62 14.72
CA ALA A 174 16.66 -0.49 14.39
C ALA A 174 15.34 -0.47 15.17
N GLY A 175 14.97 -1.58 15.83
CA GLY A 175 13.73 -1.73 16.59
C GLY A 175 12.54 -2.14 15.75
N GLY A 176 12.76 -2.80 14.61
CA GLY A 176 11.70 -3.45 13.83
C GLY A 176 11.11 -4.66 14.57
N ASP A 177 9.82 -4.90 14.36
CA ASP A 177 9.12 -6.02 15.00
C ASP A 177 9.39 -7.34 14.27
N ASP A 178 9.45 -7.31 12.94
CA ASP A 178 9.60 -8.47 12.07
C ASP A 178 10.04 -8.02 10.67
N TYR A 179 10.47 -8.96 9.83
CA TYR A 179 10.75 -8.70 8.42
C TYR A 179 10.30 -9.88 7.55
N GLU A 180 10.16 -9.61 6.28
CA GLU A 180 9.66 -10.55 5.29
C GLU A 180 10.44 -10.47 3.98
N ASP A 181 10.75 -11.64 3.40
CA ASP A 181 11.33 -11.74 2.07
C ASP A 181 10.23 -11.63 0.99
N ALA A 182 10.19 -10.50 0.30
CA ALA A 182 9.29 -10.26 -0.83
C ALA A 182 9.97 -10.49 -2.20
N GLY A 183 11.08 -11.24 -2.23
CA GLY A 183 11.84 -11.57 -3.43
C GLY A 183 12.94 -10.56 -3.74
N GLU A 184 12.69 -9.52 -4.54
CA GLU A 184 13.69 -8.48 -4.84
C GLU A 184 13.82 -7.44 -3.71
N GLU A 185 12.92 -7.43 -2.74
CA GLU A 185 12.91 -6.50 -1.61
C GLU A 185 12.60 -7.20 -0.29
N TRP A 186 12.97 -6.55 0.81
CA TRP A 186 12.53 -6.86 2.16
C TRP A 186 11.40 -5.93 2.57
N VAL A 187 10.45 -6.45 3.35
CA VAL A 187 9.42 -5.65 4.01
C VAL A 187 9.61 -5.76 5.51
N VAL A 188 9.92 -4.64 6.16
CA VAL A 188 10.08 -4.58 7.62
C VAL A 188 8.77 -4.11 8.24
N TRP A 189 8.32 -4.85 9.24
CA TRP A 189 7.13 -4.55 10.02
C TRP A 189 7.51 -3.87 11.33
N THR A 190 6.75 -2.86 11.73
CA THR A 190 6.98 -2.13 12.98
C THR A 190 5.68 -1.56 13.53
N ALA A 191 5.66 -1.20 14.82
CA ALA A 191 4.59 -0.41 15.37
C ALA A 191 4.45 0.92 14.61
N TYR A 192 3.22 1.34 14.35
CA TYR A 192 2.93 2.51 13.52
C TYR A 192 3.67 3.78 14.00
N ASP A 193 3.72 4.01 15.30
CA ASP A 193 4.35 5.17 15.92
C ASP A 193 5.89 5.12 15.88
N LYS A 194 6.48 3.94 15.70
CA LYS A 194 7.93 3.74 15.59
C LYS A 194 8.45 3.71 14.15
N MET A 195 7.58 3.74 13.15
CA MET A 195 7.96 3.58 11.74
C MET A 195 9.10 4.52 11.31
N GLN A 196 9.04 5.79 11.70
CA GLN A 196 10.07 6.76 11.33
C GLN A 196 11.40 6.56 12.11
N GLU A 197 11.33 6.05 13.31
CA GLU A 197 12.52 5.70 14.13
C GLU A 197 13.23 4.49 13.52
N VAL A 198 12.49 3.45 13.21
CA VAL A 198 13.02 2.22 12.59
C VAL A 198 13.62 2.53 11.21
N GLN A 199 12.94 3.33 10.38
CA GLN A 199 13.49 3.77 9.09
C GLN A 199 14.85 4.46 9.27
N LYS A 200 14.94 5.43 10.17
CA LYS A 200 16.21 6.13 10.45
C LYS A 200 17.28 5.21 11.00
N GLY A 201 16.89 4.23 11.82
CA GLY A 201 17.79 3.21 12.34
C GLY A 201 18.44 2.37 11.23
N LEU A 202 17.65 1.93 10.24
CA LEU A 202 18.14 1.22 9.06
C LEU A 202 19.06 2.11 8.20
N GLU A 203 18.65 3.35 7.94
CA GLU A 203 19.45 4.32 7.18
C GLU A 203 20.79 4.63 7.87
N ALA A 204 20.83 4.71 9.21
CA ALA A 204 22.06 4.93 9.98
C ALA A 204 23.04 3.75 9.88
N GLN A 205 22.58 2.56 9.58
CA GLN A 205 23.40 1.37 9.34
C GLN A 205 23.83 1.24 7.86
N GLY A 206 23.51 2.25 7.03
CA GLY A 206 23.89 2.29 5.61
C GLY A 206 22.92 1.57 4.67
N ILE A 207 21.80 1.11 5.17
CA ILE A 207 20.73 0.48 4.37
C ILE A 207 19.86 1.58 3.76
N GLU A 208 19.77 1.61 2.44
CA GLU A 208 18.94 2.56 1.72
C GLU A 208 17.48 2.09 1.71
N VAL A 209 16.60 2.87 2.35
CA VAL A 209 15.18 2.57 2.42
C VAL A 209 14.47 3.09 1.16
N LYS A 210 13.71 2.22 0.49
CA LYS A 210 12.90 2.56 -0.68
C LYS A 210 11.75 3.50 -0.30
N GLY A 211 11.11 3.22 0.85
CA GLY A 211 10.04 4.02 1.42
C GLY A 211 9.35 3.34 2.59
N SER A 212 8.47 4.08 3.24
CA SER A 212 7.67 3.59 4.36
C SER A 212 6.23 4.09 4.26
N GLU A 213 5.27 3.25 4.65
CA GLU A 213 3.86 3.61 4.69
C GLU A 213 3.13 2.95 5.86
N PRO A 214 2.10 3.62 6.41
CA PRO A 214 1.17 2.95 7.31
C PRO A 214 0.35 1.90 6.56
N THR A 215 0.06 0.79 7.22
CA THR A 215 -0.75 -0.28 6.65
C THR A 215 -1.66 -0.89 7.71
N MET A 216 -2.69 -1.63 7.26
CA MET A 216 -3.59 -2.39 8.12
C MET A 216 -3.30 -3.88 7.95
N VAL A 217 -2.92 -4.54 9.04
CA VAL A 217 -2.55 -5.96 9.05
C VAL A 217 -3.65 -6.75 9.77
N PRO A 218 -4.17 -7.83 9.20
CA PRO A 218 -5.19 -8.63 9.87
C PRO A 218 -4.64 -9.29 11.13
N THR A 219 -5.35 -9.16 12.25
CA THR A 219 -4.99 -9.81 13.53
C THR A 219 -5.33 -11.29 13.54
N THR A 220 -6.35 -11.68 12.79
CA THR A 220 -6.78 -13.06 12.63
C THR A 220 -7.09 -13.33 11.16
N PRO A 221 -6.22 -14.06 10.46
CA PRO A 221 -6.47 -14.44 9.07
C PRO A 221 -7.71 -15.32 8.93
N THR A 222 -8.44 -15.16 7.82
CA THR A 222 -9.61 -15.96 7.47
C THR A 222 -9.21 -17.02 6.44
N GLN A 223 -9.32 -18.29 6.82
CA GLN A 223 -9.07 -19.40 5.90
C GLN A 223 -10.16 -19.48 4.84
N VAL A 224 -9.75 -19.66 3.60
CA VAL A 224 -10.66 -19.77 2.45
C VAL A 224 -10.24 -20.92 1.53
N SER A 225 -11.18 -21.45 0.77
CA SER A 225 -10.87 -22.36 -0.33
C SER A 225 -10.25 -21.60 -1.51
N ALA A 226 -9.51 -22.29 -2.37
CA ALA A 226 -8.99 -21.72 -3.62
C ALA A 226 -10.09 -21.06 -4.48
N ALA A 227 -11.28 -21.69 -4.55
CA ALA A 227 -12.43 -21.13 -5.28
C ALA A 227 -12.98 -19.85 -4.66
N ASP A 228 -13.00 -19.74 -3.34
CA ASP A 228 -13.45 -18.53 -2.64
C ASP A 228 -12.37 -17.44 -2.68
N ALA A 229 -11.09 -17.81 -2.61
CA ALA A 229 -9.98 -16.89 -2.80
C ALA A 229 -10.08 -16.13 -4.13
N LYS A 230 -10.38 -16.82 -5.23
CA LYS A 230 -10.62 -16.19 -6.54
C LYS A 230 -11.80 -15.20 -6.52
N LYS A 231 -12.86 -15.48 -5.76
CA LYS A 231 -14.00 -14.54 -5.61
C LYS A 231 -13.60 -13.32 -4.78
N VAL A 232 -12.85 -13.52 -3.69
CA VAL A 232 -12.33 -12.42 -2.87
C VAL A 232 -11.39 -11.55 -3.69
N GLN A 233 -10.48 -12.15 -4.48
CA GLN A 233 -9.57 -11.40 -5.35
C GLN A 233 -10.32 -10.54 -6.37
N ARG A 234 -11.40 -11.05 -6.98
CA ARG A 234 -12.26 -10.25 -7.88
C ARG A 234 -12.92 -9.07 -7.18
N LEU A 235 -13.28 -9.21 -5.89
CA LEU A 235 -13.77 -8.08 -5.10
C LEU A 235 -12.66 -7.04 -4.88
N VAL A 236 -11.47 -7.49 -4.49
CA VAL A 236 -10.31 -6.61 -4.28
C VAL A 236 -9.97 -5.86 -5.58
N ASP A 237 -9.87 -6.57 -6.70
CA ASP A 237 -9.57 -5.97 -8.01
C ASP A 237 -10.60 -4.90 -8.40
N ARG A 238 -11.90 -5.20 -8.23
CA ARG A 238 -12.97 -4.22 -8.50
C ARG A 238 -12.91 -2.99 -7.61
N LEU A 239 -12.57 -3.16 -6.33
CA LEU A 239 -12.40 -2.05 -5.42
C LEU A 239 -11.17 -1.23 -5.80
N GLU A 240 -10.06 -1.89 -6.12
CA GLU A 240 -8.84 -1.22 -6.55
C GLU A 240 -8.99 -0.47 -7.89
N GLU A 241 -9.89 -0.89 -8.78
CA GLU A 241 -10.23 -0.19 -10.02
C GLU A 241 -10.97 1.13 -9.78
N LEU A 242 -11.68 1.27 -8.65
CA LEU A 242 -12.39 2.51 -8.31
C LEU A 242 -11.40 3.66 -8.10
N GLU A 243 -11.69 4.78 -8.73
CA GLU A 243 -10.78 5.94 -8.75
C GLU A 243 -10.55 6.54 -7.36
N ASP A 244 -11.58 6.52 -6.50
CA ASP A 244 -11.54 7.09 -5.16
C ASP A 244 -10.91 6.15 -4.11
N VAL A 245 -10.78 4.86 -4.41
CA VAL A 245 -10.16 3.86 -3.50
C VAL A 245 -8.65 3.99 -3.52
N GLN A 246 -8.05 4.08 -2.34
CA GLN A 246 -6.62 4.22 -2.14
C GLN A 246 -5.95 2.92 -1.73
N ASN A 247 -6.52 2.22 -0.76
CA ASN A 247 -6.04 0.93 -0.29
C ASN A 247 -7.22 0.01 -0.03
N VAL A 248 -6.99 -1.28 -0.25
CA VAL A 248 -7.91 -2.36 0.13
C VAL A 248 -7.14 -3.34 0.99
N TYR A 249 -7.64 -3.59 2.19
CA TYR A 249 -7.08 -4.57 3.13
C TYR A 249 -8.10 -5.67 3.37
N HIS A 250 -7.65 -6.89 3.57
CA HIS A 250 -8.53 -8.04 3.79
C HIS A 250 -7.92 -9.06 4.74
N THR A 251 -8.78 -9.86 5.37
CA THR A 251 -8.35 -10.91 6.30
C THR A 251 -8.09 -12.25 5.62
N MET A 252 -8.21 -12.39 4.30
CA MET A 252 -7.95 -13.65 3.59
C MET A 252 -6.54 -14.16 3.88
N GLU A 253 -6.43 -15.40 4.36
CA GLU A 253 -5.14 -16.06 4.59
C GLU A 253 -4.50 -16.44 3.26
N MET A 254 -3.26 -15.99 3.04
CA MET A 254 -2.49 -16.24 1.82
C MET A 254 -1.64 -17.50 2.00
N THR A 255 -2.28 -18.69 1.98
CA THR A 255 -1.59 -19.98 1.99
C THR A 255 -0.93 -20.28 0.65
N ASP A 256 0.00 -21.25 0.59
CA ASP A 256 0.63 -21.67 -0.69
C ASP A 256 -0.40 -22.10 -1.73
N GLU A 257 -1.45 -22.79 -1.30
CA GLU A 257 -2.56 -23.24 -2.15
C GLU A 257 -3.34 -22.03 -2.72
N VAL A 258 -3.63 -21.03 -1.88
CA VAL A 258 -4.33 -19.81 -2.29
C VAL A 258 -3.49 -19.01 -3.27
N VAL A 259 -2.19 -18.84 -3.00
CA VAL A 259 -1.26 -18.12 -3.90
C VAL A 259 -1.18 -18.82 -5.25
N ALA A 260 -0.97 -20.14 -5.28
CA ALA A 260 -0.92 -20.91 -6.52
C ALA A 260 -2.22 -20.80 -7.34
N ALA A 261 -3.38 -20.86 -6.65
CA ALA A 261 -4.68 -20.74 -7.31
C ALA A 261 -4.94 -19.35 -7.92
N LEU A 262 -4.40 -18.29 -7.31
CA LEU A 262 -4.52 -16.93 -7.83
C LEU A 262 -3.57 -16.67 -9.01
N GLU A 263 -2.37 -17.31 -8.99
CA GLU A 263 -1.41 -17.22 -10.11
C GLU A 263 -1.89 -17.96 -11.38
N GLU A 264 -2.69 -19.02 -11.25
CA GLU A 264 -3.28 -19.73 -12.38
C GLU A 264 -4.39 -18.96 -13.13
N ASP A 265 -4.98 -17.95 -12.48
CA ASP A 265 -6.11 -17.17 -13.03
C ASP A 265 -5.62 -15.87 -13.74
N GLU A 266 -4.30 -15.58 -13.73
CA GLU A 266 -3.66 -14.45 -14.44
C GLU A 266 -3.25 -14.84 -15.88
#